data_71a1d08e399f3dd835ae8273f05a82d8
#
_entry.id   71a1d08e399f3dd835ae8273f05a82d8
#
_cell.length_a   1.000
_cell.length_b   1.000
_cell.length_c   1.000
_cell.angle_alpha   90.00
_cell.angle_beta   90.00
_cell.angle_gamma   90.00
#
_symmetry.space_group_name_H-M   'P 1'
#
loop_
_entity.id
_entity.type
_entity.pdbx_description
1 polymer ?
#
loop_
_entity_poly.entity_id
_entity_poly.type
_entity_poly.pdbx_seq_one_letter_code
_entity_poly.pdbx_strand_id
1 'polypeptide(L)'
;KEGYNYMLMEHAADPDTLIHEWAESVIGDQYPVPDRILHFTELIVQDYLAQEMCDRRPPKGTFDLFATEGGTAAMCYLFDSLQENFLLNQGDAIALMVPVFTPYIEIPELRRYQFDVTEISADQMTPDGLHTWQYKDEDIDKLKDPRIKALFITNPSNPPSYALSKETTERIINIVKNDNPNLMIITDDVYGTFIPHFRSLMAELPHNTLCVYSFSKYFGATGWRTAVIALHEDNIYDKMIARLSEEQ
;
A
#
# COMPACT_ATOMS: atom_id res chain seq x y z
N LYS A 1 8.78 -9.74 37.66
CA LYS A 1 10.27 -9.56 37.83
C LYS A 1 11.05 -10.56 36.95
N GLU A 2 10.67 -11.85 36.94
CA GLU A 2 11.37 -12.86 36.13
C GLU A 2 11.17 -12.69 34.64
N GLY A 3 9.94 -12.44 34.19
CA GLY A 3 9.66 -12.16 32.78
C GLY A 3 10.32 -10.89 32.26
N TYR A 4 10.42 -9.87 33.10
CA TYR A 4 11.13 -8.63 32.83
C TYR A 4 12.64 -8.87 32.61
N ASN A 5 13.27 -9.63 33.50
CA ASN A 5 14.69 -9.98 33.35
C ASN A 5 14.93 -10.87 32.11
N TYR A 6 14.00 -11.77 31.79
CA TYR A 6 14.07 -12.60 30.58
C TYR A 6 14.05 -11.74 29.30
N MET A 7 13.12 -10.81 29.18
CA MET A 7 13.05 -9.92 28.03
C MET A 7 14.31 -9.08 27.86
N LEU A 8 14.88 -8.59 28.98
CA LEU A 8 16.13 -7.85 28.98
C LEU A 8 17.33 -8.67 28.53
N MET A 9 17.48 -9.89 29.05
CA MET A 9 18.64 -10.73 28.82
C MET A 9 18.60 -11.47 27.48
N GLU A 10 17.40 -11.91 27.06
CA GLU A 10 17.25 -12.75 25.86
C GLU A 10 16.89 -11.93 24.61
N HIS A 11 16.27 -10.77 24.78
CA HIS A 11 15.80 -9.95 23.66
C HIS A 11 16.41 -8.54 23.60
N ALA A 12 17.36 -8.23 24.51
CA ALA A 12 18.01 -6.91 24.62
C ALA A 12 17.01 -5.73 24.67
N ALA A 13 15.80 -5.98 25.17
CA ALA A 13 14.76 -4.97 25.28
C ALA A 13 15.04 -4.04 26.45
N ASP A 14 15.03 -2.73 26.20
CA ASP A 14 15.16 -1.74 27.25
C ASP A 14 13.92 -1.77 28.17
N PRO A 15 14.11 -1.93 29.50
CA PRO A 15 13.01 -2.06 30.45
C PRO A 15 12.08 -0.86 30.53
N ASP A 16 12.65 0.33 30.42
CA ASP A 16 11.87 1.55 30.52
C ASP A 16 11.00 1.72 29.28
N THR A 17 11.53 1.39 28.12
CA THR A 17 10.76 1.34 26.86
C THR A 17 9.60 0.34 26.94
N LEU A 18 9.83 -0.87 27.50
CA LEU A 18 8.76 -1.86 27.68
C LEU A 18 7.65 -1.36 28.64
N ILE A 19 8.02 -0.66 29.71
CA ILE A 19 7.04 -0.09 30.64
C ILE A 19 6.22 1.00 29.94
N HIS A 20 6.85 1.85 29.15
CA HIS A 20 6.16 2.88 28.39
C HIS A 20 5.24 2.29 27.33
N GLU A 21 5.69 1.28 26.59
CA GLU A 21 4.88 0.55 25.62
C GLU A 21 3.64 -0.10 26.27
N TRP A 22 3.82 -0.75 27.41
CA TRP A 22 2.70 -1.35 28.16
C TRP A 22 1.75 -0.29 28.70
N ALA A 23 2.30 0.81 29.21
CA ALA A 23 1.48 1.92 29.69
C ALA A 23 0.63 2.53 28.56
N GLU A 24 1.21 2.77 27.40
CA GLU A 24 0.50 3.25 26.21
C GLU A 24 -0.59 2.29 25.78
N SER A 25 -0.29 0.98 25.74
CA SER A 25 -1.25 -0.06 25.35
C SER A 25 -2.41 -0.20 26.33
N VAL A 26 -2.18 0.04 27.63
CA VAL A 26 -3.21 -0.03 28.67
C VAL A 26 -4.03 1.27 28.73
N ILE A 27 -3.39 2.41 28.47
CA ILE A 27 -4.00 3.75 28.52
C ILE A 27 -4.53 4.17 27.14
N GLY A 28 -4.72 3.24 26.21
CA GLY A 28 -5.18 3.51 24.84
C GLY A 28 -6.55 4.21 24.72
N ASP A 29 -6.94 4.98 25.74
CA ASP A 29 -8.12 5.84 25.81
C ASP A 29 -7.84 7.29 25.37
N GLN A 30 -6.61 7.60 24.97
CA GLN A 30 -6.21 8.91 24.46
C GLN A 30 -5.89 8.86 22.95
N TYR A 31 -6.12 9.98 22.28
CA TYR A 31 -5.70 10.12 20.89
C TYR A 31 -4.17 10.15 20.79
N PRO A 32 -3.59 9.41 19.83
CA PRO A 32 -2.15 9.47 19.59
C PRO A 32 -1.70 10.84 19.06
N VAL A 33 -0.41 11.13 19.17
CA VAL A 33 0.20 12.33 18.59
C VAL A 33 1.44 11.90 17.80
N PRO A 34 1.43 12.04 16.46
CA PRO A 34 0.31 12.49 15.61
C PRO A 34 -0.89 11.53 15.67
N ASP A 35 -2.08 12.06 15.37
CA ASP A 35 -3.37 11.38 15.50
C ASP A 35 -3.65 10.40 14.33
N ARG A 36 -2.77 9.45 14.09
CA ARG A 36 -2.86 8.43 13.03
C ARG A 36 -2.74 6.99 13.53
N ILE A 37 -1.87 6.75 14.51
CA ILE A 37 -1.67 5.44 15.14
C ILE A 37 -0.89 5.64 16.45
N LEU A 38 -1.05 4.76 17.45
CA LEU A 38 -0.26 4.79 18.68
C LEU A 38 1.23 4.61 18.37
N HIS A 39 2.09 5.39 19.03
CA HIS A 39 3.53 5.46 18.72
C HIS A 39 4.22 4.10 18.70
N PHE A 40 4.10 3.32 19.77
CA PHE A 40 4.75 2.01 19.81
C PHE A 40 4.13 0.99 18.84
N THR A 41 2.82 1.10 18.58
CA THR A 41 2.16 0.30 17.54
C THR A 41 2.72 0.66 16.16
N GLU A 42 2.97 1.95 15.90
CA GLU A 42 3.58 2.40 14.64
C GLU A 42 4.95 1.77 14.44
N LEU A 43 5.83 1.81 15.44
CA LEU A 43 7.18 1.23 15.37
C LEU A 43 7.13 -0.28 15.06
N ILE A 44 6.28 -1.02 15.76
CA ILE A 44 6.13 -2.47 15.56
C ILE A 44 5.62 -2.77 14.14
N VAL A 45 4.64 -2.01 13.67
CA VAL A 45 4.08 -2.21 12.32
C VAL A 45 5.05 -1.76 11.23
N GLN A 46 5.84 -0.70 11.44
CA GLN A 46 6.93 -0.31 10.53
C GLN A 46 7.95 -1.45 10.38
N ASP A 47 8.41 -2.03 11.47
CA ASP A 47 9.33 -3.18 11.45
C ASP A 47 8.71 -4.40 10.75
N TYR A 48 7.44 -4.66 11.02
CA TYR A 48 6.70 -5.74 10.35
C TYR A 48 6.62 -5.51 8.83
N LEU A 49 6.24 -4.32 8.38
CA LEU A 49 6.18 -4.00 6.95
C LEU A 49 7.58 -4.02 6.30
N ALA A 50 8.62 -3.56 6.98
CA ALA A 50 9.99 -3.66 6.51
C ALA A 50 10.41 -5.12 6.30
N GLN A 51 9.98 -6.01 7.20
CA GLN A 51 10.26 -7.44 7.08
C GLN A 51 9.46 -8.08 5.94
N GLU A 52 8.14 -7.88 5.91
CA GLU A 52 7.22 -8.65 5.07
C GLU A 52 7.01 -8.02 3.68
N MET A 53 6.97 -6.69 3.60
CA MET A 53 6.72 -5.98 2.34
C MET A 53 8.01 -5.55 1.63
N CYS A 54 9.15 -5.52 2.34
CA CYS A 54 10.43 -5.10 1.79
C CYS A 54 11.50 -6.21 1.80
N ASP A 55 11.16 -7.46 2.10
CA ASP A 55 12.11 -8.56 2.23
C ASP A 55 13.31 -8.18 3.14
N ARG A 56 13.05 -7.53 4.28
CA ARG A 56 14.06 -7.03 5.24
C ARG A 56 15.05 -6.02 4.66
N ARG A 57 14.73 -5.42 3.53
CA ARG A 57 15.55 -4.41 2.86
C ARG A 57 14.70 -3.19 2.53
N PRO A 58 14.23 -2.44 3.57
CA PRO A 58 13.41 -1.25 3.35
C PRO A 58 14.21 -0.18 2.60
N PRO A 59 13.53 0.72 1.88
CA PRO A 59 14.16 1.91 1.33
C PRO A 59 14.69 2.81 2.45
N LYS A 60 15.51 3.80 2.10
CA LYS A 60 15.94 4.83 3.06
C LYS A 60 14.75 5.68 3.44
N GLY A 61 14.73 6.17 4.67
CA GLY A 61 13.63 6.95 5.23
C GLY A 61 12.63 6.09 5.98
N THR A 62 11.54 6.70 6.41
CA THR A 62 10.49 6.06 7.19
C THR A 62 9.14 6.10 6.47
N PHE A 63 8.24 5.22 6.88
CA PHE A 63 6.85 5.24 6.45
C PHE A 63 5.97 5.72 7.59
N ASP A 64 5.19 6.76 7.33
CA ASP A 64 4.08 7.15 8.19
C ASP A 64 2.94 6.16 8.03
N LEU A 65 2.37 5.73 9.16
CA LEU A 65 1.30 4.73 9.18
C LEU A 65 -0.01 5.33 9.68
N PHE A 66 -1.08 5.04 8.96
CA PHE A 66 -2.44 5.46 9.29
C PHE A 66 -3.30 4.23 9.57
N ALA A 67 -3.74 4.05 10.82
CA ALA A 67 -4.61 2.94 11.20
C ALA A 67 -6.00 3.11 10.60
N THR A 68 -6.58 2.00 10.09
CA THR A 68 -7.91 1.98 9.48
C THR A 68 -8.70 0.74 9.86
N GLU A 69 -10.02 0.78 9.65
CA GLU A 69 -10.95 -0.31 9.97
C GLU A 69 -10.97 -1.40 8.89
N GLY A 70 -9.79 -1.84 8.46
CA GLY A 70 -9.58 -2.87 7.44
C GLY A 70 -9.27 -2.30 6.06
N GLY A 71 -8.79 -3.15 5.15
CA GLY A 71 -8.29 -2.74 3.83
C GLY A 71 -9.33 -2.03 2.95
N THR A 72 -10.61 -2.45 3.00
CA THR A 72 -11.67 -1.79 2.24
C THR A 72 -11.91 -0.35 2.71
N ALA A 73 -11.92 -0.11 4.03
CA ALA A 73 -12.03 1.23 4.58
C ALA A 73 -10.82 2.08 4.20
N ALA A 74 -9.59 1.52 4.31
CA ALA A 74 -8.37 2.18 3.86
C ALA A 74 -8.48 2.64 2.40
N MET A 75 -8.96 1.77 1.52
CA MET A 75 -9.11 2.11 0.09
C MET A 75 -10.14 3.24 -0.11
N CYS A 76 -11.28 3.20 0.58
CA CYS A 76 -12.28 4.29 0.51
C CYS A 76 -11.68 5.62 0.98
N TYR A 77 -10.93 5.62 2.09
CA TYR A 77 -10.26 6.82 2.60
C TYR A 77 -9.23 7.37 1.61
N LEU A 78 -8.50 6.48 0.92
CA LEU A 78 -7.56 6.91 -0.10
C LEU A 78 -8.26 7.57 -1.29
N PHE A 79 -9.35 6.99 -1.81
CA PHE A 79 -10.10 7.62 -2.89
C PHE A 79 -10.66 8.99 -2.49
N ASP A 80 -11.28 9.07 -1.31
CA ASP A 80 -11.79 10.33 -0.79
C ASP A 80 -10.65 11.36 -0.59
N SER A 81 -9.54 10.95 0.02
CA SER A 81 -8.40 11.83 0.28
C SER A 81 -7.73 12.34 -0.99
N LEU A 82 -7.55 11.46 -2.00
CA LEU A 82 -6.97 11.87 -3.28
C LEU A 82 -7.86 12.88 -4.01
N GLN A 83 -9.17 12.76 -3.89
CA GLN A 83 -10.13 13.69 -4.49
C GLN A 83 -10.20 15.01 -3.74
N GLU A 84 -10.33 14.98 -2.42
CA GLU A 84 -10.41 16.18 -1.57
C GLU A 84 -9.12 17.03 -1.62
N ASN A 85 -7.98 16.40 -1.90
CA ASN A 85 -6.71 17.08 -2.11
C ASN A 85 -6.42 17.37 -3.59
N PHE A 86 -7.40 17.30 -4.48
CA PHE A 86 -7.30 17.63 -5.91
C PHE A 86 -6.23 16.83 -6.69
N LEU A 87 -5.76 15.71 -6.15
CA LEU A 87 -4.83 14.82 -6.83
C LEU A 87 -5.53 13.96 -7.89
N LEU A 88 -6.78 13.57 -7.62
CA LEU A 88 -7.68 12.95 -8.59
C LEU A 88 -9.00 13.72 -8.63
N ASN A 89 -9.48 14.02 -9.83
CA ASN A 89 -10.76 14.70 -10.06
C ASN A 89 -11.68 13.83 -10.91
N GLN A 90 -12.97 14.13 -10.91
CA GLN A 90 -13.92 13.44 -11.78
C GLN A 90 -13.47 13.50 -13.24
N GLY A 91 -13.49 12.36 -13.92
CA GLY A 91 -13.03 12.21 -15.29
C GLY A 91 -11.53 12.03 -15.45
N ASP A 92 -10.74 12.07 -14.38
CA ASP A 92 -9.32 11.73 -14.47
C ASP A 92 -9.11 10.25 -14.80
N ALA A 93 -8.13 9.97 -15.64
CA ALA A 93 -7.79 8.61 -16.02
C ALA A 93 -6.97 7.91 -14.92
N ILE A 94 -7.41 6.72 -14.56
CA ILE A 94 -6.69 5.80 -13.67
C ILE A 94 -6.53 4.45 -14.34
N ALA A 95 -5.50 3.70 -13.95
CA ALA A 95 -5.33 2.32 -14.35
C ALA A 95 -5.71 1.37 -13.20
N LEU A 96 -6.40 0.29 -13.53
CA LEU A 96 -6.76 -0.78 -12.60
C LEU A 96 -6.25 -2.10 -13.13
N MET A 97 -5.40 -2.77 -12.36
CA MET A 97 -4.93 -4.11 -12.71
C MET A 97 -5.98 -5.15 -12.35
N VAL A 98 -6.43 -5.91 -13.37
CA VAL A 98 -7.51 -6.89 -13.25
C VAL A 98 -7.03 -8.29 -13.65
N PRO A 99 -7.64 -9.38 -13.12
CA PRO A 99 -8.80 -9.38 -12.22
C PRO A 99 -8.44 -8.93 -10.81
N VAL A 100 -9.40 -8.28 -10.14
CA VAL A 100 -9.21 -7.70 -8.81
C VAL A 100 -10.47 -7.90 -7.96
N PHE A 101 -10.37 -7.70 -6.67
CA PHE A 101 -11.47 -7.75 -5.72
C PHE A 101 -12.59 -6.77 -6.15
N THR A 102 -13.82 -7.29 -6.33
CA THR A 102 -14.95 -6.58 -6.93
C THR A 102 -15.18 -5.14 -6.43
N PRO A 103 -15.09 -4.84 -5.12
CA PRO A 103 -15.23 -3.46 -4.65
C PRO A 103 -14.25 -2.46 -5.29
N TYR A 104 -13.06 -2.90 -5.72
CA TYR A 104 -12.08 -2.03 -6.37
C TYR A 104 -12.42 -1.71 -7.84
N ILE A 105 -13.31 -2.49 -8.44
CA ILE A 105 -13.91 -2.17 -9.74
C ILE A 105 -15.05 -1.16 -9.55
N GLU A 106 -15.89 -1.36 -8.53
CA GLU A 106 -17.10 -0.59 -8.31
C GLU A 106 -16.83 0.81 -7.72
N ILE A 107 -15.86 0.94 -6.81
CA ILE A 107 -15.56 2.21 -6.12
C ILE A 107 -15.22 3.34 -7.11
N PRO A 108 -14.31 3.18 -8.10
CA PRO A 108 -13.98 4.23 -9.07
C PRO A 108 -15.17 4.73 -9.89
N GLU A 109 -16.19 3.88 -10.09
CA GLU A 109 -17.40 4.20 -10.87
C GLU A 109 -18.47 4.92 -10.03
N LEU A 110 -18.31 4.99 -8.70
CA LEU A 110 -19.27 5.68 -7.85
C LEU A 110 -19.45 7.14 -8.31
N ARG A 111 -20.69 7.61 -8.24
CA ARG A 111 -21.09 8.95 -8.71
C ARG A 111 -20.19 10.08 -8.17
N ARG A 112 -19.61 9.91 -7.00
CA ARG A 112 -18.73 10.90 -6.38
C ARG A 112 -17.33 10.93 -6.98
N TYR A 113 -16.85 9.81 -7.58
CA TYR A 113 -15.53 9.69 -8.19
C TYR A 113 -15.57 9.81 -9.70
N GLN A 114 -16.33 8.96 -10.39
CA GLN A 114 -16.49 8.95 -11.85
C GLN A 114 -15.16 9.02 -12.59
N PHE A 115 -14.19 8.19 -12.21
CA PHE A 115 -12.90 8.12 -12.89
C PHE A 115 -13.04 7.41 -14.25
N ASP A 116 -12.17 7.80 -15.19
CA ASP A 116 -11.99 7.08 -16.46
C ASP A 116 -11.04 5.89 -16.21
N VAL A 117 -11.59 4.67 -16.17
CA VAL A 117 -10.84 3.48 -15.78
C VAL A 117 -10.27 2.77 -17.00
N THR A 118 -8.94 2.69 -17.07
CA THR A 118 -8.20 1.85 -18.01
C THR A 118 -7.86 0.52 -17.33
N GLU A 119 -8.48 -0.57 -17.77
CA GLU A 119 -8.13 -1.90 -17.28
C GLU A 119 -6.82 -2.42 -17.90
N ILE A 120 -5.97 -3.00 -17.05
CA ILE A 120 -4.76 -3.73 -17.42
C ILE A 120 -5.00 -5.19 -17.03
N SER A 121 -5.26 -6.04 -18.03
CA SER A 121 -5.72 -7.41 -17.81
C SER A 121 -4.59 -8.41 -17.69
N ALA A 122 -4.67 -9.30 -16.69
CA ALA A 122 -3.75 -10.42 -16.53
C ALA A 122 -4.16 -11.58 -17.46
N ASP A 123 -4.02 -11.40 -18.76
CA ASP A 123 -4.46 -12.33 -19.78
C ASP A 123 -3.32 -12.98 -20.58
N GLN A 124 -2.09 -12.89 -20.07
CA GLN A 124 -0.93 -13.51 -20.70
C GLN A 124 -1.07 -15.04 -20.72
N MET A 125 -0.72 -15.63 -21.86
CA MET A 125 -0.77 -17.07 -22.08
C MET A 125 0.63 -17.61 -22.36
N THR A 126 0.90 -18.84 -21.95
CA THR A 126 2.07 -19.59 -22.42
C THR A 126 1.90 -20.02 -23.87
N PRO A 127 2.97 -20.39 -24.61
CA PRO A 127 2.88 -20.86 -25.99
C PRO A 127 1.98 -22.09 -26.18
N ASP A 128 1.82 -22.92 -25.15
CA ASP A 128 0.96 -24.10 -25.11
C ASP A 128 -0.47 -23.79 -24.62
N GLY A 129 -0.80 -22.50 -24.43
CA GLY A 129 -2.17 -22.04 -24.17
C GLY A 129 -2.59 -22.07 -22.70
N LEU A 130 -1.63 -22.18 -21.75
CA LEU A 130 -1.94 -22.06 -20.33
C LEU A 130 -2.01 -20.59 -19.90
N HIS A 131 -3.00 -20.23 -19.13
CA HIS A 131 -3.17 -18.89 -18.56
C HIS A 131 -2.19 -18.67 -17.42
N THR A 132 -1.35 -17.63 -17.50
CA THR A 132 -0.29 -17.37 -16.52
C THR A 132 -0.70 -16.40 -15.40
N TRP A 133 -1.82 -15.72 -15.54
CA TRP A 133 -2.25 -14.61 -14.67
C TRP A 133 -1.20 -13.49 -14.56
N GLN A 134 -0.41 -13.33 -15.62
CA GLN A 134 0.57 -12.24 -15.79
C GLN A 134 0.08 -11.27 -16.87
N TYR A 135 0.74 -10.14 -16.96
CA TYR A 135 0.37 -9.02 -17.82
C TYR A 135 1.27 -8.95 -19.04
N LYS A 136 0.70 -8.62 -20.19
CA LYS A 136 1.46 -8.36 -21.40
C LYS A 136 2.19 -7.03 -21.29
N ASP A 137 3.35 -6.95 -21.91
CA ASP A 137 4.18 -5.75 -21.94
C ASP A 137 3.44 -4.53 -22.52
N GLU A 138 2.70 -4.74 -23.62
CA GLU A 138 1.89 -3.70 -24.24
C GLU A 138 0.78 -3.14 -23.34
N ASP A 139 0.23 -3.96 -22.45
CA ASP A 139 -0.78 -3.52 -21.51
C ASP A 139 -0.19 -2.71 -20.35
N ILE A 140 0.97 -3.14 -19.85
CA ILE A 140 1.72 -2.36 -18.84
C ILE A 140 2.19 -1.03 -19.44
N ASP A 141 2.55 -0.99 -20.72
CA ASP A 141 2.99 0.22 -21.42
C ASP A 141 1.92 1.32 -21.50
N LYS A 142 0.65 1.00 -21.28
CA LYS A 142 -0.41 2.01 -21.12
C LYS A 142 -0.09 3.01 -20.02
N LEU A 143 0.63 2.59 -18.96
CA LEU A 143 1.06 3.45 -17.85
C LEU A 143 2.05 4.56 -18.25
N LYS A 144 2.63 4.49 -19.45
CA LYS A 144 3.49 5.56 -20.00
C LYS A 144 2.69 6.82 -20.35
N ASP A 145 1.38 6.69 -20.54
CA ASP A 145 0.52 7.82 -20.81
C ASP A 145 0.39 8.70 -19.56
N PRO A 146 0.88 9.94 -19.57
CA PRO A 146 0.83 10.82 -18.40
C PRO A 146 -0.60 11.27 -18.03
N ARG A 147 -1.60 11.00 -18.86
CA ARG A 147 -3.01 11.20 -18.52
C ARG A 147 -3.48 10.19 -17.48
N ILE A 148 -2.87 9.01 -17.41
CA ILE A 148 -3.11 8.04 -16.33
C ILE A 148 -2.41 8.55 -15.08
N LYS A 149 -3.18 9.08 -14.14
CA LYS A 149 -2.67 9.71 -12.92
C LYS A 149 -2.39 8.71 -11.81
N ALA A 150 -3.12 7.60 -11.77
CA ALA A 150 -2.99 6.61 -10.70
C ALA A 150 -3.07 5.18 -11.23
N LEU A 151 -2.32 4.28 -10.58
CA LEU A 151 -2.38 2.83 -10.75
C LEU A 151 -2.91 2.20 -9.47
N PHE A 152 -4.01 1.45 -9.56
CA PHE A 152 -4.54 0.62 -8.48
C PHE A 152 -4.24 -0.85 -8.74
N ILE A 153 -3.68 -1.54 -7.74
CA ILE A 153 -3.25 -2.93 -7.83
C ILE A 153 -3.45 -3.67 -6.51
N THR A 154 -3.85 -4.95 -6.61
CA THR A 154 -3.75 -5.91 -5.50
C THR A 154 -2.62 -6.89 -5.80
N ASN A 155 -1.61 -6.94 -4.94
CA ASN A 155 -0.44 -7.78 -5.17
C ASN A 155 0.00 -8.55 -3.89
N PRO A 156 -0.08 -9.88 -3.86
CA PRO A 156 -0.62 -10.78 -4.89
C PRO A 156 -2.09 -10.55 -5.22
N SER A 157 -2.48 -10.85 -6.46
CA SER A 157 -3.81 -10.61 -7.00
C SER A 157 -4.90 -11.45 -6.32
N ASN A 158 -6.11 -10.92 -6.28
CA ASN A 158 -7.31 -11.60 -5.81
C ASN A 158 -8.41 -11.45 -6.87
N PRO A 159 -8.98 -12.52 -7.45
CA PRO A 159 -8.97 -13.91 -6.98
C PRO A 159 -7.81 -14.81 -7.45
N PRO A 160 -6.96 -14.49 -8.46
CA PRO A 160 -6.03 -15.46 -9.03
C PRO A 160 -4.94 -15.97 -8.09
N SER A 161 -4.59 -15.20 -7.04
CA SER A 161 -3.52 -15.53 -6.08
C SER A 161 -2.10 -15.58 -6.70
N TYR A 162 -1.84 -14.74 -7.69
CA TYR A 162 -0.52 -14.59 -8.34
C TYR A 162 0.11 -13.26 -7.98
N ALA A 163 1.39 -13.29 -7.61
CA ALA A 163 2.20 -12.09 -7.48
C ALA A 163 2.64 -11.57 -8.86
N LEU A 164 2.90 -10.28 -8.95
CA LEU A 164 3.56 -9.70 -10.12
C LEU A 164 4.85 -10.44 -10.41
N SER A 165 5.12 -10.72 -11.69
CA SER A 165 6.42 -11.21 -12.10
C SER A 165 7.49 -10.14 -11.88
N LYS A 166 8.74 -10.58 -11.80
CA LYS A 166 9.88 -9.68 -11.70
C LYS A 166 9.94 -8.74 -12.91
N GLU A 167 9.70 -9.26 -14.09
CA GLU A 167 9.71 -8.53 -15.36
C GLU A 167 8.65 -7.43 -15.38
N THR A 168 7.41 -7.75 -14.95
CA THR A 168 6.33 -6.77 -14.84
C THR A 168 6.67 -5.69 -13.83
N THR A 169 7.20 -6.07 -12.66
CA THR A 169 7.63 -5.14 -11.62
C THR A 169 8.71 -4.19 -12.13
N GLU A 170 9.77 -4.72 -12.75
CA GLU A 170 10.85 -3.93 -13.35
C GLU A 170 10.34 -2.97 -14.42
N ARG A 171 9.36 -3.42 -15.23
CA ARG A 171 8.74 -2.57 -16.26
C ARG A 171 7.99 -1.40 -15.64
N ILE A 172 7.16 -1.63 -14.62
CA ILE A 172 6.46 -0.55 -13.88
C ILE A 172 7.49 0.43 -13.30
N ILE A 173 8.56 -0.09 -12.66
CA ILE A 173 9.63 0.76 -12.11
C ILE A 173 10.26 1.64 -13.19
N ASN A 174 10.55 1.07 -14.36
CA ASN A 174 11.15 1.81 -15.46
C ASN A 174 10.20 2.89 -16.01
N ILE A 175 8.92 2.58 -16.13
CA ILE A 175 7.90 3.55 -16.57
C ILE A 175 7.83 4.73 -15.60
N VAL A 176 7.74 4.46 -14.30
CA VAL A 176 7.69 5.53 -13.29
C VAL A 176 8.94 6.39 -13.32
N LYS A 177 10.13 5.78 -13.47
CA LYS A 177 11.39 6.53 -13.48
C LYS A 177 11.61 7.37 -14.72
N ASN A 178 11.13 6.93 -15.88
CA ASN A 178 11.51 7.52 -17.17
C ASN A 178 10.37 8.15 -17.96
N ASP A 179 9.15 7.62 -17.84
CA ASP A 179 8.03 8.02 -18.69
C ASP A 179 6.93 8.77 -17.91
N ASN A 180 6.55 8.28 -16.71
CA ASN A 180 5.47 8.86 -15.92
C ASN A 180 5.87 9.02 -14.43
N PRO A 181 6.77 9.96 -14.09
CA PRO A 181 7.32 10.11 -12.73
C PRO A 181 6.30 10.55 -11.68
N ASN A 182 5.16 11.08 -12.09
CA ASN A 182 4.10 11.49 -11.18
C ASN A 182 2.96 10.44 -11.08
N LEU A 183 3.15 9.23 -11.61
CA LEU A 183 2.19 8.15 -11.46
C LEU A 183 2.03 7.79 -9.98
N MET A 184 0.85 8.03 -9.44
CA MET A 184 0.48 7.61 -8.09
C MET A 184 0.22 6.10 -8.10
N ILE A 185 0.76 5.35 -7.15
CA ILE A 185 0.55 3.92 -7.04
C ILE A 185 -0.18 3.63 -5.74
N ILE A 186 -1.30 2.93 -5.82
CA ILE A 186 -2.05 2.46 -4.67
C ILE A 186 -2.05 0.93 -4.72
N THR A 187 -1.33 0.30 -3.78
CA THR A 187 -1.24 -1.16 -3.72
C THR A 187 -1.93 -1.72 -2.50
N ASP A 188 -2.74 -2.76 -2.70
CA ASP A 188 -3.27 -3.61 -1.63
C ASP A 188 -2.41 -4.87 -1.52
N ASP A 189 -1.53 -4.89 -0.53
CA ASP A 189 -0.56 -5.96 -0.31
C ASP A 189 -0.99 -6.95 0.78
N VAL A 190 -2.29 -7.05 1.05
CA VAL A 190 -2.86 -7.91 2.11
C VAL A 190 -2.40 -9.38 2.02
N TYR A 191 -2.03 -9.84 0.84
CA TYR A 191 -1.55 -11.21 0.60
C TYR A 191 -0.03 -11.33 0.50
N GLY A 192 0.72 -10.23 0.57
CA GLY A 192 2.19 -10.21 0.41
C GLY A 192 2.91 -11.15 1.38
N THR A 193 2.49 -11.19 2.65
CA THR A 193 3.09 -12.05 3.69
C THR A 193 3.01 -13.56 3.38
N PHE A 194 2.12 -14.00 2.49
CA PHE A 194 2.06 -15.41 2.07
C PHE A 194 3.17 -15.79 1.06
N ILE A 195 3.87 -14.82 0.51
CA ILE A 195 4.92 -15.04 -0.51
C ILE A 195 6.30 -14.89 0.14
N PRO A 196 7.11 -15.95 0.17
CA PRO A 196 8.49 -15.83 0.65
C PRO A 196 9.28 -14.78 -0.16
N HIS A 197 10.03 -13.95 0.53
CA HIS A 197 10.85 -12.89 -0.10
C HIS A 197 10.04 -11.87 -0.91
N PHE A 198 8.79 -11.63 -0.52
CA PHE A 198 7.94 -10.66 -1.18
C PHE A 198 8.55 -9.25 -1.13
N ARG A 199 8.47 -8.55 -2.26
CA ARG A 199 8.84 -7.14 -2.36
C ARG A 199 7.70 -6.37 -3.03
N SER A 200 7.07 -5.53 -2.23
CA SER A 200 6.02 -4.62 -2.66
C SER A 200 6.57 -3.50 -3.55
N LEU A 201 5.68 -2.86 -4.30
CA LEU A 201 5.99 -1.60 -4.98
C LEU A 201 6.34 -0.49 -3.97
N MET A 202 5.88 -0.54 -2.72
CA MET A 202 6.32 0.39 -1.68
C MET A 202 7.82 0.30 -1.39
N ALA A 203 8.42 -0.86 -1.56
CA ALA A 203 9.87 -1.05 -1.40
C ALA A 203 10.68 -0.58 -2.60
N GLU A 204 10.11 -0.69 -3.81
CA GLU A 204 10.78 -0.38 -5.08
C GLU A 204 10.55 1.06 -5.54
N LEU A 205 9.38 1.60 -5.27
CA LEU A 205 8.92 2.95 -5.63
C LEU A 205 8.32 3.67 -4.42
N PRO A 206 9.08 3.82 -3.31
CA PRO A 206 8.54 4.34 -2.05
C PRO A 206 7.91 5.72 -2.19
N HIS A 207 8.48 6.58 -3.05
CA HIS A 207 8.01 7.95 -3.21
C HIS A 207 6.68 8.05 -3.97
N ASN A 208 6.31 7.01 -4.72
CA ASN A 208 5.11 6.99 -5.56
C ASN A 208 4.00 6.11 -4.98
N THR A 209 4.28 5.32 -3.93
CA THR A 209 3.40 4.23 -3.50
C THR A 209 2.73 4.52 -2.16
N LEU A 210 1.41 4.49 -2.14
CA LEU A 210 0.57 4.27 -0.97
C LEU A 210 0.32 2.77 -0.85
N CYS A 211 0.76 2.17 0.26
CA CYS A 211 0.56 0.75 0.50
C CYS A 211 -0.56 0.54 1.53
N VAL A 212 -1.55 -0.26 1.18
CA VAL A 212 -2.56 -0.76 2.11
C VAL A 212 -2.15 -2.16 2.54
N TYR A 213 -1.99 -2.36 3.85
CA TYR A 213 -1.78 -3.68 4.43
C TYR A 213 -2.88 -3.99 5.45
N SER A 214 -3.49 -5.17 5.35
CA SER A 214 -4.54 -5.59 6.26
C SER A 214 -4.15 -6.84 7.05
N PHE A 215 -4.39 -6.82 8.36
CA PHE A 215 -4.16 -7.96 9.25
C PHE A 215 -5.24 -9.05 9.13
N SER A 216 -6.24 -8.83 8.28
CA SER A 216 -7.40 -9.72 8.14
C SER A 216 -7.06 -11.15 7.71
N LYS A 217 -6.08 -11.33 6.80
CA LYS A 217 -5.86 -12.61 6.12
C LYS A 217 -4.78 -13.45 6.78
N TYR A 218 -3.56 -12.99 6.82
CA TYR A 218 -2.44 -13.76 7.36
C TYR A 218 -2.64 -14.12 8.83
N PHE A 219 -3.14 -13.19 9.63
CA PHE A 219 -3.39 -13.40 11.06
C PHE A 219 -4.76 -14.01 11.38
N GLY A 220 -5.60 -14.28 10.38
CA GLY A 220 -6.96 -14.76 10.61
C GLY A 220 -7.85 -13.78 11.38
N ALA A 221 -7.49 -12.49 11.38
CA ALA A 221 -8.10 -11.44 12.18
C ALA A 221 -9.15 -10.63 11.41
N THR A 222 -9.83 -11.24 10.45
CA THR A 222 -10.79 -10.56 9.55
C THR A 222 -11.86 -9.78 10.32
N GLY A 223 -12.36 -10.33 11.43
CA GLY A 223 -13.39 -9.70 12.26
C GLY A 223 -12.89 -8.51 13.10
N TRP A 224 -11.58 -8.35 13.28
CA TRP A 224 -11.01 -7.24 14.06
C TRP A 224 -11.01 -5.91 13.30
N ARG A 225 -11.20 -5.96 12.00
CA ARG A 225 -11.25 -4.78 11.13
C ARG A 225 -10.03 -3.88 11.29
N THR A 226 -8.82 -4.45 11.14
CA THR A 226 -7.56 -3.72 11.34
C THR A 226 -6.71 -3.74 10.09
N ALA A 227 -6.31 -2.57 9.63
CA ALA A 227 -5.39 -2.36 8.53
C ALA A 227 -4.60 -1.06 8.74
N VAL A 228 -3.60 -0.85 7.90
CA VAL A 228 -2.83 0.39 7.86
C VAL A 228 -2.64 0.85 6.41
N ILE A 229 -2.56 2.16 6.24
CA ILE A 229 -2.02 2.81 5.05
C ILE A 229 -0.60 3.24 5.39
N ALA A 230 0.37 2.88 4.56
CA ALA A 230 1.75 3.29 4.70
C ALA A 230 2.13 4.29 3.59
N LEU A 231 2.65 5.44 3.97
CA LEU A 231 3.12 6.51 3.08
C LEU A 231 4.55 6.89 3.46
N HIS A 232 5.45 6.89 2.48
CA HIS A 232 6.84 7.29 2.72
C HIS A 232 6.94 8.78 3.08
N GLU A 233 7.82 9.14 4.03
CA GLU A 233 8.03 10.54 4.47
C GLU A 233 8.42 11.51 3.34
N ASP A 234 9.12 11.00 2.32
CA ASP A 234 9.41 11.74 1.09
C ASP A 234 8.58 11.14 -0.05
N ASN A 235 7.45 11.74 -0.39
CA ASN A 235 6.49 11.22 -1.34
C ASN A 235 6.06 12.25 -2.37
N ILE A 236 5.50 11.79 -3.50
CA ILE A 236 5.02 12.68 -4.57
C ILE A 236 3.69 13.36 -4.22
N TYR A 237 2.87 12.76 -3.37
CA TYR A 237 1.55 13.26 -3.01
C TYR A 237 1.67 14.62 -2.33
N ASP A 238 2.48 14.71 -1.27
CA ASP A 238 2.75 15.98 -0.58
C ASP A 238 3.38 17.02 -1.51
N LYS A 239 4.30 16.58 -2.39
CA LYS A 239 4.92 17.46 -3.39
C LYS A 239 3.91 18.00 -4.40
N MET A 240 2.93 17.20 -4.79
CA MET A 240 1.86 17.64 -5.69
C MET A 240 0.89 18.58 -4.97
N ILE A 241 0.47 18.25 -3.74
CA ILE A 241 -0.39 19.12 -2.92
C ILE A 241 0.29 20.48 -2.69
N ALA A 242 1.58 20.48 -2.35
CA ALA A 242 2.33 21.73 -2.14
C ALA A 242 2.44 22.64 -3.39
N ARG A 243 2.13 22.13 -4.57
CA ARG A 243 2.10 22.90 -5.82
C ARG A 243 0.72 23.44 -6.18
N LEU A 244 -0.33 23.04 -5.45
CA LEU A 244 -1.66 23.57 -5.65
C LEU A 244 -1.66 25.07 -5.28
N SER A 245 -2.46 25.86 -5.98
CA SER A 245 -2.62 27.27 -5.65
C SER A 245 -3.42 27.43 -4.36
N GLU A 246 -3.21 28.54 -3.63
CA GLU A 246 -4.01 28.86 -2.44
C GLU A 246 -5.51 29.04 -2.73
N GLU A 247 -5.90 29.08 -4.00
CA GLU A 247 -7.29 29.21 -4.46
C GLU A 247 -7.95 27.85 -4.72
N GLN A 248 -7.22 26.74 -4.64
CA GLN A 248 -7.69 25.36 -4.74
C GLN A 248 -7.70 24.70 -3.36
#